data_bdc234282afb7a29104c8d8ce24b9d45
#
_entry.id   bdc234282afb7a29104c8d8ce24b9d45
#
_cell.length_a   1.000
_cell.length_b   1.000
_cell.length_c   1.000
_cell.angle_alpha   90.00
_cell.angle_beta   90.00
_cell.angle_gamma   90.00
#
_symmetry.space_group_name_H-M   'P 1'
#
loop_
_entity.id
_entity.type
_entity.pdbx_description
1 polymer ?
#
loop_
_entity_poly.entity_id
_entity_poly.type
_entity_poly.pdbx_seq_one_letter_code
_entity_poly.pdbx_strand_id
1 'polypeptide(L)'
;MANQREHLLTAIDVGSAKTCALVAEITDNGLRYRGHGIAESRGSRKGVIVDLDKAVSSIQKAVEQAEDVAGAPIEHALLGMAGAHARGFNSHGGLSFGARAREIGREELRAAVDKARAIPLPDDREILHLLPQEFILDDQTGVNDPLGMMAARLEVRVHMVTVSSSALQNVVTAVNRAGVHVDDTVFEPLACADATLRADERELGVCLADLGAGSTSIIVFQEGAVAHTGVIPIGGDHFTSDLSVGLCTPVAEAEKIKRLYGNAIVTLIPEGNEVEVPSVGDRPSRLISQRMVGEVLEPRARELFEMLRDNLRHAGMFEICVGGIVLTGGGCRLPGILEIAESVLHRPLRLAWPAPLAKMPSTLAEPEFATVLGMVFYGHRARIARGIQNDGWGSKLKAMFVGRGA
;
A
#
# COMPACT_ATOMS: atom_id res chain seq x y z
N MET A 1 -30.59 -16.70 1.67
CA MET A 1 -29.49 -16.33 0.75
C MET A 1 -29.13 -14.83 0.77
N ALA A 2 -30.07 -13.90 0.93
CA ALA A 2 -29.75 -12.46 1.02
C ALA A 2 -28.86 -12.09 2.22
N ASN A 3 -29.09 -12.70 3.38
CA ASN A 3 -28.39 -12.38 4.64
C ASN A 3 -26.90 -12.83 4.69
N GLN A 4 -26.48 -13.77 3.82
CA GLN A 4 -25.06 -14.20 3.76
C GLN A 4 -24.18 -13.25 2.95
N ARG A 5 -24.75 -12.51 2.00
CA ARG A 5 -24.01 -11.58 1.13
C ARG A 5 -23.56 -10.31 1.86
N GLU A 6 -24.34 -9.84 2.83
CA GLU A 6 -24.03 -8.63 3.61
C GLU A 6 -22.80 -8.80 4.52
N HIS A 7 -22.39 -10.04 4.82
CA HIS A 7 -21.27 -10.36 5.67
C HIS A 7 -19.94 -10.61 4.93
N LEU A 8 -19.96 -10.66 3.58
CA LEU A 8 -18.73 -10.84 2.81
C LEU A 8 -18.08 -9.48 2.48
N LEU A 9 -16.77 -9.48 2.53
CA LEU A 9 -15.92 -8.36 2.15
C LEU A 9 -14.85 -8.88 1.20
N THR A 10 -14.80 -8.34 -0.02
CA THR A 10 -13.82 -8.71 -1.02
C THR A 10 -12.86 -7.56 -1.30
N ALA A 11 -11.59 -7.87 -1.44
CA ALA A 11 -10.54 -6.95 -1.86
C ALA A 11 -9.84 -7.49 -3.11
N ILE A 12 -9.56 -6.63 -4.08
CA ILE A 12 -8.80 -6.94 -5.30
C ILE A 12 -7.59 -6.01 -5.36
N ASP A 13 -6.41 -6.62 -5.35
CA ASP A 13 -5.11 -5.99 -5.55
C ASP A 13 -4.60 -6.33 -6.96
N VAL A 14 -4.47 -5.33 -7.82
CA VAL A 14 -3.98 -5.46 -9.21
C VAL A 14 -2.51 -5.02 -9.25
N GLY A 15 -1.63 -5.81 -8.66
CA GLY A 15 -0.20 -5.53 -8.64
C GLY A 15 0.51 -5.70 -9.98
N SER A 16 1.80 -5.34 -10.05
CA SER A 16 2.60 -5.49 -11.27
C SER A 16 3.03 -6.93 -11.54
N ALA A 17 3.25 -7.76 -10.50
CA ALA A 17 3.66 -9.16 -10.66
C ALA A 17 2.48 -10.12 -10.54
N LYS A 18 1.55 -9.85 -9.64
CA LYS A 18 0.38 -10.70 -9.38
C LYS A 18 -0.87 -9.86 -9.17
N THR A 19 -2.00 -10.42 -9.55
CA THR A 19 -3.33 -9.95 -9.17
C THR A 19 -3.88 -10.90 -8.10
N CYS A 20 -4.38 -10.37 -7.01
CA CYS A 20 -4.92 -11.14 -5.89
C CYS A 20 -6.34 -10.69 -5.57
N ALA A 21 -7.27 -11.65 -5.50
CA ALA A 21 -8.61 -11.45 -4.97
C ALA A 21 -8.72 -12.18 -3.62
N LEU A 22 -9.16 -11.50 -2.57
CA LEU A 22 -9.30 -12.04 -1.22
C LEU A 22 -10.71 -11.82 -0.70
N VAL A 23 -11.34 -12.89 -0.23
CA VAL A 23 -12.67 -12.87 0.36
C VAL A 23 -12.57 -13.16 1.86
N ALA A 24 -13.11 -12.26 2.65
CA ALA A 24 -13.25 -12.43 4.09
C ALA A 24 -14.72 -12.33 4.50
N GLU A 25 -15.07 -12.97 5.60
CA GLU A 25 -16.37 -12.91 6.24
C GLU A 25 -16.30 -12.09 7.51
N ILE A 26 -17.21 -11.17 7.67
CA ILE A 26 -17.39 -10.40 8.90
C ILE A 26 -18.20 -11.27 9.86
N THR A 27 -17.64 -11.55 11.04
CA THR A 27 -18.28 -12.33 12.11
C THR A 27 -18.30 -11.52 13.39
N ASP A 28 -19.07 -11.95 14.39
CA ASP A 28 -19.11 -11.31 15.70
C ASP A 28 -17.73 -11.25 16.39
N ASN A 29 -16.83 -12.17 16.03
CA ASN A 29 -15.47 -12.24 16.55
C ASN A 29 -14.41 -11.58 15.64
N GLY A 30 -14.81 -10.76 14.68
CA GLY A 30 -13.93 -10.10 13.72
C GLY A 30 -13.94 -10.76 12.35
N LEU A 31 -12.84 -10.61 11.61
CA LEU A 31 -12.71 -11.07 10.23
C LEU A 31 -12.26 -12.53 10.14
N ARG A 32 -12.90 -13.31 9.29
CA ARG A 32 -12.57 -14.69 8.99
C ARG A 32 -12.28 -14.87 7.49
N TYR A 33 -11.18 -15.53 7.17
CA TYR A 33 -10.86 -15.92 5.80
C TYR A 33 -11.93 -16.84 5.21
N ARG A 34 -12.28 -16.62 3.93
CA ARG A 34 -13.22 -17.45 3.16
C ARG A 34 -12.61 -18.01 1.89
N GLY A 35 -11.85 -17.24 1.15
CA GLY A 35 -11.23 -17.68 -0.08
C GLY A 35 -10.27 -16.65 -0.65
N HIS A 36 -9.41 -17.09 -1.55
CA HIS A 36 -8.54 -16.21 -2.32
C HIS A 36 -8.22 -16.83 -3.68
N GLY A 37 -7.85 -15.98 -4.61
CA GLY A 37 -7.30 -16.37 -5.90
C GLY A 37 -6.12 -15.51 -6.26
N ILE A 38 -5.14 -16.08 -6.92
CA ILE A 38 -3.91 -15.43 -7.33
C ILE A 38 -3.64 -15.75 -8.79
N ALA A 39 -3.46 -14.73 -9.61
CA ALA A 39 -3.07 -14.87 -10.99
C ALA A 39 -1.81 -14.04 -11.29
N GLU A 40 -0.98 -14.51 -12.21
CA GLU A 40 0.11 -13.69 -12.75
C GLU A 40 -0.49 -12.43 -13.40
N SER A 41 -0.01 -11.24 -13.00
CA SER A 41 -0.46 -10.00 -13.63
C SER A 41 0.11 -9.87 -15.02
N ARG A 42 -0.79 -9.71 -15.97
CA ARG A 42 -0.46 -9.40 -17.36
C ARG A 42 -1.19 -8.13 -17.76
N GLY A 43 -0.54 -7.27 -18.54
CA GLY A 43 -1.14 -5.99 -18.95
C GLY A 43 -1.10 -4.89 -17.88
N SER A 44 -0.45 -5.11 -16.72
CA SER A 44 -0.17 -4.11 -15.71
C SER A 44 1.34 -3.89 -15.58
N ARG A 45 1.78 -2.64 -15.44
CA ARG A 45 3.19 -2.30 -15.25
C ARG A 45 3.30 -1.03 -14.39
N LYS A 46 4.06 -1.10 -13.28
CA LYS A 46 4.32 0.04 -12.37
C LYS A 46 3.03 0.71 -11.87
N GLY A 47 1.98 -0.10 -11.59
CA GLY A 47 0.69 0.40 -11.14
C GLY A 47 -0.20 1.03 -12.22
N VAL A 48 0.11 0.83 -13.51
CA VAL A 48 -0.69 1.35 -14.64
C VAL A 48 -1.07 0.21 -15.57
N ILE A 49 -2.30 0.21 -16.05
CA ILE A 49 -2.75 -0.72 -17.10
C ILE A 49 -2.15 -0.29 -18.43
N VAL A 50 -1.40 -1.18 -19.06
CA VAL A 50 -0.76 -0.99 -20.38
C VAL A 50 -1.40 -1.87 -21.47
N ASP A 51 -2.14 -2.92 -21.08
CA ASP A 51 -2.91 -3.79 -21.97
C ASP A 51 -4.18 -4.22 -21.21
N LEU A 52 -5.30 -3.63 -21.59
CA LEU A 52 -6.56 -3.78 -20.86
C LEU A 52 -7.08 -5.22 -20.88
N ASP A 53 -7.04 -5.89 -22.04
CA ASP A 53 -7.62 -7.23 -22.20
C ASP A 53 -6.82 -8.29 -21.42
N LYS A 54 -5.48 -8.15 -21.40
CA LYS A 54 -4.64 -9.01 -20.56
C LYS A 54 -4.86 -8.77 -19.07
N ALA A 55 -5.04 -7.52 -18.66
CA ALA A 55 -5.36 -7.18 -17.28
C ALA A 55 -6.71 -7.78 -16.85
N VAL A 56 -7.75 -7.61 -17.68
CA VAL A 56 -9.08 -8.25 -17.46
C VAL A 56 -8.94 -9.75 -17.29
N SER A 57 -8.21 -10.43 -18.18
CA SER A 57 -8.01 -11.90 -18.09
C SER A 57 -7.29 -12.31 -16.80
N SER A 58 -6.31 -11.52 -16.33
CA SER A 58 -5.61 -11.80 -15.06
C SER A 58 -6.54 -11.61 -13.85
N ILE A 59 -7.37 -10.57 -13.87
CA ILE A 59 -8.35 -10.29 -12.82
C ILE A 59 -9.42 -11.38 -12.78
N GLN A 60 -9.98 -11.77 -13.94
CA GLN A 60 -10.96 -12.85 -14.03
C GLN A 60 -10.45 -14.15 -13.41
N LYS A 61 -9.23 -14.55 -13.74
CA LYS A 61 -8.62 -15.77 -13.18
C LYS A 61 -8.48 -15.71 -11.66
N ALA A 62 -8.07 -14.57 -11.12
CA ALA A 62 -7.94 -14.39 -9.68
C ALA A 62 -9.32 -14.41 -9.00
N VAL A 63 -10.33 -13.80 -9.61
CA VAL A 63 -11.70 -13.78 -9.10
C VAL A 63 -12.32 -15.18 -9.14
N GLU A 64 -12.26 -15.90 -10.26
CA GLU A 64 -12.76 -17.26 -10.40
C GLU A 64 -12.17 -18.21 -9.36
N GLN A 65 -10.85 -18.17 -9.15
CA GLN A 65 -10.20 -18.96 -8.11
C GLN A 65 -10.68 -18.59 -6.70
N ALA A 66 -10.89 -17.30 -6.43
CA ALA A 66 -11.37 -16.85 -5.13
C ALA A 66 -12.81 -17.28 -4.88
N GLU A 67 -13.68 -17.26 -5.91
CA GLU A 67 -15.06 -17.75 -5.86
C GLU A 67 -15.11 -19.24 -5.60
N ASP A 68 -14.30 -20.04 -6.31
CA ASP A 68 -14.21 -21.48 -6.14
C ASP A 68 -13.84 -21.85 -4.70
N VAL A 69 -12.86 -21.16 -4.11
CA VAL A 69 -12.41 -21.41 -2.73
C VAL A 69 -13.42 -20.90 -1.71
N ALA A 70 -14.01 -19.73 -1.95
CA ALA A 70 -15.00 -19.11 -1.06
C ALA A 70 -16.37 -19.82 -1.08
N GLY A 71 -16.68 -20.51 -2.17
CA GLY A 71 -18.00 -21.11 -2.42
C GLY A 71 -19.11 -20.06 -2.60
N ALA A 72 -18.77 -18.86 -3.05
CA ALA A 72 -19.69 -17.73 -3.24
C ALA A 72 -19.24 -16.82 -4.39
N PRO A 73 -20.17 -16.25 -5.19
CA PRO A 73 -19.82 -15.30 -6.23
C PRO A 73 -19.32 -13.97 -5.67
N ILE A 74 -18.42 -13.34 -6.39
CA ILE A 74 -17.86 -12.02 -6.09
C ILE A 74 -18.52 -11.00 -7.00
N GLU A 75 -19.53 -10.29 -6.51
CA GLU A 75 -20.24 -9.25 -7.26
C GLU A 75 -19.64 -7.86 -7.00
N HIS A 76 -19.05 -7.63 -5.81
CA HIS A 76 -18.58 -6.35 -5.31
C HIS A 76 -17.21 -6.49 -4.65
N ALA A 77 -16.35 -5.50 -4.85
CA ALA A 77 -15.03 -5.48 -4.21
C ALA A 77 -14.49 -4.07 -3.92
N LEU A 78 -13.60 -3.99 -2.93
CA LEU A 78 -12.67 -2.88 -2.77
C LEU A 78 -11.51 -3.06 -3.74
N LEU A 79 -11.06 -1.97 -4.37
CA LEU A 79 -9.96 -1.98 -5.32
C LEU A 79 -8.76 -1.24 -4.77
N GLY A 80 -7.57 -1.87 -4.77
CA GLY A 80 -6.30 -1.24 -4.43
C GLY A 80 -5.82 -0.30 -5.53
N MET A 81 -5.20 0.81 -5.11
CA MET A 81 -4.58 1.79 -6.00
C MET A 81 -3.21 2.21 -5.47
N ALA A 82 -2.16 1.98 -6.27
CA ALA A 82 -0.81 2.49 -6.04
C ALA A 82 -0.07 2.70 -7.36
N GLY A 83 1.14 3.23 -7.28
CA GLY A 83 2.03 3.41 -8.44
C GLY A 83 2.54 4.84 -8.57
N ALA A 84 3.41 5.06 -9.56
CA ALA A 84 4.12 6.32 -9.76
C ALA A 84 3.21 7.54 -10.05
N HIS A 85 1.95 7.30 -10.40
CA HIS A 85 0.94 8.35 -10.59
C HIS A 85 0.30 8.85 -9.28
N ALA A 86 0.45 8.13 -8.17
CA ALA A 86 -0.02 8.59 -6.86
C ALA A 86 0.90 9.68 -6.30
N ARG A 87 0.30 10.74 -5.75
CA ARG A 87 1.02 11.85 -5.12
C ARG A 87 0.32 12.25 -3.84
N GLY A 88 1.09 12.48 -2.79
CA GLY A 88 0.63 13.01 -1.54
C GLY A 88 1.16 14.41 -1.28
N PHE A 89 0.36 15.24 -0.65
CA PHE A 89 0.76 16.56 -0.16
C PHE A 89 -0.14 16.99 0.99
N ASN A 90 0.35 17.89 1.82
CA ASN A 90 -0.38 18.42 2.96
C ASN A 90 -1.12 19.69 2.58
N SER A 91 -2.32 19.84 3.11
CA SER A 91 -3.17 21.00 2.97
C SER A 91 -3.77 21.40 4.32
N HIS A 92 -4.30 22.62 4.39
CA HIS A 92 -4.99 23.10 5.56
C HIS A 92 -6.25 23.88 5.17
N GLY A 93 -7.25 23.83 6.05
CA GLY A 93 -8.46 24.61 5.93
C GLY A 93 -8.84 25.21 7.26
N GLY A 94 -9.39 26.43 7.26
CA GLY A 94 -9.72 27.11 8.51
C GLY A 94 -11.00 27.91 8.43
N LEU A 95 -11.68 28.03 9.58
CA LEU A 95 -12.87 28.84 9.81
C LEU A 95 -12.61 29.80 10.97
N SER A 96 -13.04 31.04 10.82
CA SER A 96 -13.08 32.02 11.92
C SER A 96 -14.53 32.39 12.22
N PHE A 97 -14.88 32.38 13.49
CA PHE A 97 -16.23 32.64 13.97
C PHE A 97 -16.37 34.05 14.57
N GLY A 98 -15.31 34.86 14.46
CA GLY A 98 -15.26 36.22 15.03
C GLY A 98 -14.76 36.20 16.48
N ALA A 99 -15.07 37.27 17.24
CA ALA A 99 -14.54 37.49 18.59
C ALA A 99 -15.19 36.60 19.68
N ARG A 100 -16.28 35.90 19.37
CA ARG A 100 -16.97 35.01 20.34
C ARG A 100 -16.74 33.57 19.98
N ALA A 101 -16.19 32.84 20.93
CA ALA A 101 -16.11 31.35 20.81
C ALA A 101 -17.52 30.78 20.70
N ARG A 102 -17.66 29.74 19.86
CA ARG A 102 -18.88 28.96 19.74
C ARG A 102 -18.53 27.47 19.75
N GLU A 103 -19.51 26.63 20.02
CA GLU A 103 -19.39 25.20 19.98
C GLU A 103 -19.12 24.73 18.55
N ILE A 104 -18.13 23.84 18.39
CA ILE A 104 -17.78 23.22 17.12
C ILE A 104 -18.72 22.04 16.87
N GLY A 105 -19.56 22.20 15.86
CA GLY A 105 -20.46 21.15 15.40
C GLY A 105 -19.92 20.41 14.17
N ARG A 106 -20.71 19.46 13.67
CA ARG A 106 -20.38 18.68 12.47
C ARG A 106 -20.31 19.51 11.19
N GLU A 107 -21.10 20.57 11.12
CA GLU A 107 -21.13 21.49 9.96
C GLU A 107 -19.83 22.29 9.86
N GLU A 108 -19.32 22.77 10.99
CA GLU A 108 -18.05 23.50 11.06
C GLU A 108 -16.87 22.59 10.68
N LEU A 109 -16.88 21.34 11.15
CA LEU A 109 -15.87 20.37 10.77
C LEU A 109 -15.88 20.11 9.26
N ARG A 110 -17.06 19.88 8.69
CA ARG A 110 -17.20 19.68 7.23
C ARG A 110 -16.68 20.89 6.47
N ALA A 111 -17.10 22.09 6.86
CA ALA A 111 -16.70 23.31 6.19
C ALA A 111 -15.18 23.57 6.27
N ALA A 112 -14.53 23.24 7.39
CA ALA A 112 -13.07 23.34 7.52
C ALA A 112 -12.36 22.33 6.60
N VAL A 113 -12.83 21.08 6.55
CA VAL A 113 -12.29 20.03 5.68
C VAL A 113 -12.53 20.36 4.21
N ASP A 114 -13.71 20.87 3.84
CA ASP A 114 -14.02 21.29 2.48
C ASP A 114 -13.11 22.43 2.01
N LYS A 115 -12.75 23.36 2.90
CA LYS A 115 -11.75 24.39 2.60
C LYS A 115 -10.35 23.79 2.40
N ALA A 116 -9.96 22.82 3.22
CA ALA A 116 -8.69 22.12 3.01
C ALA A 116 -8.66 21.36 1.67
N ARG A 117 -9.82 20.85 1.23
CA ARG A 117 -10.00 20.16 -0.05
C ARG A 117 -10.00 21.10 -1.26
N ALA A 118 -10.40 22.36 -1.10
CA ALA A 118 -10.62 23.33 -2.18
C ALA A 118 -9.30 23.89 -2.75
N ILE A 119 -8.31 23.02 -2.97
CA ILE A 119 -7.06 23.36 -3.65
C ILE A 119 -7.23 23.10 -5.15
N PRO A 120 -6.76 24.00 -6.04
CA PRO A 120 -6.75 23.74 -7.46
C PRO A 120 -5.86 22.53 -7.76
N LEU A 121 -6.47 21.47 -8.29
CA LEU A 121 -5.78 20.29 -8.80
C LEU A 121 -5.68 20.38 -10.32
N PRO A 122 -4.65 19.80 -10.93
CA PRO A 122 -4.63 19.57 -12.37
C PRO A 122 -5.86 18.75 -12.79
N ASP A 123 -6.40 19.03 -13.99
CA ASP A 123 -7.63 18.40 -14.51
C ASP A 123 -7.53 16.88 -14.68
N ASP A 124 -6.31 16.35 -14.77
CA ASP A 124 -6.00 14.94 -14.93
C ASP A 124 -5.87 14.18 -13.59
N ARG A 125 -6.20 14.83 -12.45
CA ARG A 125 -6.02 14.25 -11.12
C ARG A 125 -7.31 14.23 -10.30
N GLU A 126 -7.48 13.15 -9.55
CA GLU A 126 -8.57 12.96 -8.61
C GLU A 126 -8.05 12.73 -7.19
N ILE A 127 -8.83 13.20 -6.20
CA ILE A 127 -8.54 12.94 -4.78
C ILE A 127 -9.00 11.53 -4.46
N LEU A 128 -8.03 10.66 -4.13
CA LEU A 128 -8.30 9.31 -3.66
C LEU A 128 -8.61 9.29 -2.17
N HIS A 129 -7.81 9.99 -1.36
CA HIS A 129 -8.02 10.13 0.08
C HIS A 129 -7.75 11.53 0.57
N LEU A 130 -8.52 11.91 1.60
CA LEU A 130 -8.32 13.10 2.41
C LEU A 130 -8.17 12.64 3.86
N LEU A 131 -6.95 12.67 4.38
CA LEU A 131 -6.57 12.08 5.67
C LEU A 131 -6.30 13.19 6.67
N PRO A 132 -7.18 13.42 7.65
CA PRO A 132 -6.95 14.42 8.67
C PRO A 132 -5.71 14.07 9.52
N GLN A 133 -4.90 15.09 9.80
CA GLN A 133 -3.71 14.98 10.63
C GLN A 133 -3.98 15.47 12.05
N GLU A 134 -4.47 16.72 12.18
CA GLU A 134 -4.84 17.33 13.44
C GLU A 134 -5.88 18.43 13.23
N PHE A 135 -6.59 18.77 14.30
CA PHE A 135 -7.34 20.01 14.39
C PHE A 135 -6.62 20.99 15.30
N ILE A 136 -6.78 22.28 14.99
CA ILE A 136 -6.24 23.38 15.78
C ILE A 136 -7.41 24.27 16.17
N LEU A 137 -7.60 24.46 17.47
CA LEU A 137 -8.62 25.33 18.04
C LEU A 137 -7.97 26.54 18.66
N ASP A 138 -8.24 27.74 18.10
CA ASP A 138 -7.54 28.96 18.43
C ASP A 138 -6.01 28.77 18.27
N ASP A 139 -5.27 28.68 19.38
CA ASP A 139 -3.82 28.40 19.38
C ASP A 139 -3.48 26.98 19.90
N GLN A 140 -4.48 26.15 20.20
CA GLN A 140 -4.30 24.79 20.70
C GLN A 140 -4.13 23.81 19.54
N THR A 141 -2.95 23.24 19.40
CA THR A 141 -2.61 22.19 18.43
C THR A 141 -2.89 20.77 19.00
N GLY A 142 -2.83 19.75 18.15
CA GLY A 142 -2.92 18.35 18.56
C GLY A 142 -4.32 17.87 18.98
N VAL A 143 -5.37 18.62 18.61
CA VAL A 143 -6.74 18.21 18.90
C VAL A 143 -7.17 17.13 17.91
N ASN A 144 -7.52 15.94 18.43
CA ASN A 144 -7.95 14.81 17.62
C ASN A 144 -9.44 14.85 17.27
N ASP A 145 -10.30 15.20 18.21
CA ASP A 145 -11.75 15.35 18.00
C ASP A 145 -12.22 16.68 18.62
N PRO A 146 -12.49 17.70 17.80
CA PRO A 146 -12.94 19.02 18.30
C PRO A 146 -14.45 19.12 18.50
N LEU A 147 -15.24 18.07 18.25
CA LEU A 147 -16.70 18.09 18.40
C LEU A 147 -17.10 18.47 19.83
N GLY A 148 -18.00 19.47 19.98
CA GLY A 148 -18.48 19.96 21.25
C GLY A 148 -17.52 20.92 21.99
N MET A 149 -16.30 21.13 21.46
CA MET A 149 -15.35 22.10 22.03
C MET A 149 -15.70 23.54 21.62
N MET A 150 -15.36 24.50 22.49
CA MET A 150 -15.57 25.94 22.24
C MET A 150 -14.33 26.55 21.62
N ALA A 151 -14.48 27.25 20.47
CA ALA A 151 -13.39 27.98 19.83
C ALA A 151 -13.91 29.18 19.03
N ALA A 152 -13.07 30.19 18.86
CA ALA A 152 -13.28 31.30 17.95
C ALA A 152 -12.71 31.02 16.55
N ARG A 153 -11.76 30.08 16.46
CA ARG A 153 -11.10 29.64 15.21
C ARG A 153 -10.93 28.12 15.21
N LEU A 154 -11.30 27.51 14.10
CA LEU A 154 -11.07 26.09 13.83
C LEU A 154 -10.20 25.96 12.59
N GLU A 155 -9.08 25.24 12.69
CA GLU A 155 -8.27 24.81 11.55
C GLU A 155 -8.17 23.28 11.52
N VAL A 156 -8.00 22.74 10.33
CA VAL A 156 -7.68 21.32 10.10
C VAL A 156 -6.48 21.23 9.18
N ARG A 157 -5.53 20.39 9.54
CA ARG A 157 -4.46 19.93 8.65
C ARG A 157 -4.82 18.58 8.10
N VAL A 158 -4.61 18.36 6.81
CA VAL A 158 -4.94 17.12 6.12
C VAL A 158 -3.78 16.68 5.22
N HIS A 159 -3.55 15.36 5.14
CA HIS A 159 -2.76 14.77 4.08
C HIS A 159 -3.69 14.35 2.95
N MET A 160 -3.42 14.81 1.75
CA MET A 160 -4.22 14.55 0.57
C MET A 160 -3.47 13.60 -0.36
N VAL A 161 -4.11 12.49 -0.72
CA VAL A 161 -3.58 11.55 -1.71
C VAL A 161 -4.38 11.71 -3.00
N THR A 162 -3.68 12.00 -4.10
CA THR A 162 -4.27 12.13 -5.43
C THR A 162 -3.67 11.12 -6.39
N VAL A 163 -4.45 10.71 -7.38
CA VAL A 163 -4.05 9.78 -8.44
C VAL A 163 -4.39 10.34 -9.81
N SER A 164 -3.80 9.79 -10.87
CA SER A 164 -4.21 10.12 -12.24
C SER A 164 -5.61 9.57 -12.50
N SER A 165 -6.53 10.42 -12.97
CA SER A 165 -7.92 10.06 -13.30
C SER A 165 -7.96 8.93 -14.34
N SER A 166 -7.12 8.99 -15.36
CA SER A 166 -7.05 7.96 -16.40
C SER A 166 -6.51 6.63 -15.86
N ALA A 167 -5.51 6.65 -14.97
CA ALA A 167 -4.99 5.43 -14.35
C ALA A 167 -6.05 4.76 -13.47
N LEU A 168 -6.74 5.54 -12.63
CA LEU A 168 -7.86 5.06 -11.80
C LEU A 168 -8.96 4.45 -12.66
N GLN A 169 -9.43 5.18 -13.68
CA GLN A 169 -10.51 4.73 -14.55
C GLN A 169 -10.16 3.46 -15.31
N ASN A 170 -8.91 3.29 -15.76
CA ASN A 170 -8.48 2.09 -16.46
C ASN A 170 -8.50 0.85 -15.57
N VAL A 171 -8.06 0.96 -14.31
CA VAL A 171 -8.08 -0.19 -13.38
C VAL A 171 -9.53 -0.52 -12.98
N VAL A 172 -10.35 0.49 -12.67
CA VAL A 172 -11.80 0.30 -12.40
C VAL A 172 -12.50 -0.37 -13.58
N THR A 173 -12.20 0.09 -14.82
CA THR A 173 -12.76 -0.51 -16.03
C THR A 173 -12.32 -1.97 -16.20
N ALA A 174 -11.08 -2.30 -15.90
CA ALA A 174 -10.58 -3.67 -15.98
C ALA A 174 -11.32 -4.60 -14.99
N VAL A 175 -11.51 -4.16 -13.74
CA VAL A 175 -12.26 -4.93 -12.72
C VAL A 175 -13.73 -5.08 -13.10
N ASN A 176 -14.38 -4.00 -13.56
CA ASN A 176 -15.79 -4.07 -13.98
C ASN A 176 -15.97 -4.99 -15.20
N ARG A 177 -15.04 -4.98 -16.18
CA ARG A 177 -15.06 -5.91 -17.31
C ARG A 177 -14.78 -7.36 -16.90
N ALA A 178 -14.08 -7.56 -15.79
CA ALA A 178 -13.89 -8.89 -15.21
C ALA A 178 -15.14 -9.43 -14.48
N GLY A 179 -16.24 -8.65 -14.42
CA GLY A 179 -17.52 -9.04 -13.85
C GLY A 179 -17.73 -8.59 -12.39
N VAL A 180 -16.80 -7.82 -11.80
CA VAL A 180 -16.88 -7.36 -10.41
C VAL A 180 -17.11 -5.85 -10.37
N HIS A 181 -18.10 -5.41 -9.59
CA HIS A 181 -18.36 -3.99 -9.35
C HIS A 181 -17.39 -3.44 -8.28
N VAL A 182 -16.75 -2.30 -8.57
CA VAL A 182 -15.88 -1.61 -7.63
C VAL A 182 -16.71 -0.71 -6.73
N ASP A 183 -16.81 -1.05 -5.44
CA ASP A 183 -17.56 -0.27 -4.44
C ASP A 183 -16.81 0.98 -3.99
N ASP A 184 -15.50 0.85 -3.78
CA ASP A 184 -14.63 1.94 -3.33
C ASP A 184 -13.18 1.62 -3.73
N THR A 185 -12.34 2.65 -3.74
CA THR A 185 -10.90 2.52 -4.04
C THR A 185 -10.07 2.90 -2.83
N VAL A 186 -9.01 2.15 -2.59
CA VAL A 186 -8.16 2.31 -1.40
C VAL A 186 -6.71 2.52 -1.81
N PHE A 187 -6.05 3.50 -1.23
CA PHE A 187 -4.61 3.69 -1.39
C PHE A 187 -3.86 2.53 -0.74
N GLU A 188 -3.17 1.73 -1.54
CA GLU A 188 -2.53 0.49 -1.10
C GLU A 188 -1.58 0.66 0.10
N PRO A 189 -0.69 1.67 0.15
CA PRO A 189 0.17 1.87 1.32
C PRO A 189 -0.60 2.13 2.62
N LEU A 190 -1.77 2.80 2.55
CA LEU A 190 -2.63 3.00 3.72
C LEU A 190 -3.22 1.68 4.19
N ALA A 191 -3.72 0.87 3.26
CA ALA A 191 -4.21 -0.47 3.55
C ALA A 191 -3.09 -1.38 4.09
N CYS A 192 -1.94 -1.40 3.44
CA CYS A 192 -0.77 -2.17 3.86
C CYS A 192 -0.34 -1.83 5.30
N ALA A 193 -0.38 -0.54 5.66
CA ALA A 193 -0.10 -0.09 7.02
C ALA A 193 -1.08 -0.69 8.06
N ASP A 194 -2.35 -0.88 7.70
CA ASP A 194 -3.35 -1.49 8.59
C ASP A 194 -3.06 -2.95 8.91
N ALA A 195 -2.39 -3.66 8.00
CA ALA A 195 -2.01 -5.04 8.21
C ALA A 195 -0.66 -5.21 8.92
N THR A 196 0.21 -4.19 8.93
CA THR A 196 1.64 -4.38 9.24
C THR A 196 2.17 -3.51 10.37
N LEU A 197 1.60 -2.32 10.59
CA LEU A 197 2.07 -1.38 11.59
C LEU A 197 1.29 -1.48 12.90
N ARG A 198 2.02 -1.32 14.00
CA ARG A 198 1.46 -1.25 15.35
C ARG A 198 1.05 0.19 15.69
N ALA A 199 0.15 0.34 16.67
CA ALA A 199 -0.32 1.64 17.11
C ALA A 199 0.80 2.51 17.69
N ASP A 200 1.67 1.91 18.52
CA ASP A 200 2.82 2.58 19.14
C ASP A 200 3.84 3.07 18.10
N GLU A 201 4.08 2.30 17.03
CA GLU A 201 4.95 2.73 15.94
C GLU A 201 4.38 3.95 15.21
N ARG A 202 3.07 3.96 14.93
CA ARG A 202 2.40 5.09 14.28
C ARG A 202 2.43 6.37 15.13
N GLU A 203 2.33 6.20 16.45
CA GLU A 203 2.38 7.32 17.40
C GLU A 203 3.78 7.92 17.48
N LEU A 204 4.81 7.08 17.60
CA LEU A 204 6.21 7.52 17.70
C LEU A 204 6.78 8.10 16.39
N GLY A 205 6.15 7.83 15.27
CA GLY A 205 6.64 8.19 13.95
C GLY A 205 7.39 7.04 13.27
N VAL A 206 6.81 6.52 12.19
CA VAL A 206 7.31 5.35 11.46
C VAL A 206 7.13 5.52 9.95
N CYS A 207 8.09 5.01 9.19
CA CYS A 207 7.96 4.84 7.74
C CYS A 207 7.67 3.38 7.42
N LEU A 208 6.59 3.12 6.67
CA LEU A 208 6.38 1.84 6.00
C LEU A 208 6.81 1.97 4.55
N ALA A 209 7.65 1.04 4.09
CA ALA A 209 8.03 0.88 2.70
C ALA A 209 7.57 -0.50 2.20
N ASP A 210 6.65 -0.50 1.23
CA ASP A 210 6.15 -1.70 0.55
C ASP A 210 6.95 -1.90 -0.73
N LEU A 211 7.86 -2.90 -0.71
CA LEU A 211 8.72 -3.26 -1.81
C LEU A 211 7.96 -4.15 -2.80
N GLY A 212 7.23 -3.53 -3.71
CA GLY A 212 6.49 -4.22 -4.77
C GLY A 212 7.38 -4.70 -5.94
N ALA A 213 6.75 -5.24 -6.98
CA ALA A 213 7.46 -5.63 -8.19
C ALA A 213 7.84 -4.44 -9.06
N GLY A 214 6.92 -3.52 -9.35
CA GLY A 214 7.16 -2.38 -10.25
C GLY A 214 7.71 -1.14 -9.57
N SER A 215 7.44 -0.95 -8.28
CA SER A 215 7.83 0.23 -7.48
C SER A 215 7.83 -0.10 -6.00
N THR A 216 8.40 0.81 -5.21
CA THR A 216 8.31 0.79 -3.75
C THR A 216 7.45 1.96 -3.29
N SER A 217 6.38 1.66 -2.58
CA SER A 217 5.47 2.66 -2.03
C SER A 217 5.84 3.01 -0.60
N ILE A 218 5.70 4.29 -0.23
CA ILE A 218 6.10 4.82 1.08
C ILE A 218 4.90 5.49 1.73
N ILE A 219 4.70 5.24 3.02
CA ILE A 219 3.80 6.00 3.88
C ILE A 219 4.47 6.26 5.22
N VAL A 220 4.39 7.50 5.69
CA VAL A 220 4.96 7.91 6.98
C VAL A 220 3.83 8.32 7.90
N PHE A 221 3.86 7.79 9.10
CA PHE A 221 2.98 8.19 10.19
C PHE A 221 3.74 9.02 11.21
N GLN A 222 3.05 9.97 11.83
CA GLN A 222 3.50 10.76 12.95
C GLN A 222 2.28 11.07 13.84
N GLU A 223 2.41 10.86 15.14
CA GLU A 223 1.30 11.09 16.09
C GLU A 223 -0.01 10.38 15.66
N GLY A 224 0.14 9.15 15.15
CA GLY A 224 -0.97 8.33 14.66
C GLY A 224 -1.57 8.77 13.32
N ALA A 225 -1.17 9.89 12.73
CA ALA A 225 -1.67 10.41 11.46
C ALA A 225 -0.69 10.20 10.30
N VAL A 226 -1.22 10.17 9.07
CA VAL A 226 -0.38 10.12 7.86
C VAL A 226 0.25 11.50 7.65
N ALA A 227 1.57 11.56 7.74
CA ALA A 227 2.36 12.77 7.55
C ALA A 227 2.87 12.94 6.12
N HIS A 228 3.22 11.82 5.45
CA HIS A 228 3.77 11.83 4.09
C HIS A 228 3.46 10.53 3.36
N THR A 229 3.35 10.62 2.04
CA THR A 229 3.30 9.46 1.13
C THR A 229 4.19 9.71 -0.07
N GLY A 230 4.84 8.65 -0.55
CA GLY A 230 5.75 8.73 -1.69
C GLY A 230 5.83 7.42 -2.46
N VAL A 231 6.47 7.47 -3.62
CA VAL A 231 6.73 6.29 -4.45
C VAL A 231 8.14 6.38 -5.00
N ILE A 232 8.92 5.32 -4.80
CA ILE A 232 10.22 5.13 -5.44
C ILE A 232 9.98 4.26 -6.68
N PRO A 233 10.45 4.67 -7.87
CA PRO A 233 10.22 3.94 -9.12
C PRO A 233 11.13 2.71 -9.27
N ILE A 234 11.55 2.10 -8.17
CA ILE A 234 12.33 0.85 -8.11
C ILE A 234 11.50 -0.20 -7.36
N GLY A 235 11.45 -1.40 -7.92
CA GLY A 235 10.86 -2.59 -7.34
C GLY A 235 11.56 -3.86 -7.87
N GLY A 236 11.03 -5.02 -7.54
CA GLY A 236 11.62 -6.33 -7.86
C GLY A 236 11.95 -6.57 -9.33
N ASP A 237 11.19 -5.95 -10.25
CA ASP A 237 11.41 -6.07 -11.70
C ASP A 237 12.71 -5.41 -12.15
N HIS A 238 13.18 -4.38 -11.42
CA HIS A 238 14.46 -3.74 -11.74
C HIS A 238 15.63 -4.68 -11.42
N PHE A 239 15.57 -5.38 -10.30
CA PHE A 239 16.55 -6.43 -9.96
C PHE A 239 16.58 -7.54 -11.01
N THR A 240 15.40 -7.97 -11.48
CA THR A 240 15.27 -8.98 -12.55
C THR A 240 15.85 -8.47 -13.86
N SER A 241 15.57 -7.21 -14.23
CA SER A 241 16.10 -6.59 -15.43
C SER A 241 17.62 -6.47 -15.39
N ASP A 242 18.17 -6.07 -14.24
CA ASP A 242 19.63 -5.96 -14.06
C ASP A 242 20.31 -7.32 -14.22
N LEU A 243 19.73 -8.38 -13.63
CA LEU A 243 20.21 -9.75 -13.83
C LEU A 243 20.10 -10.20 -15.29
N SER A 244 18.99 -9.91 -15.95
CA SER A 244 18.80 -10.26 -17.37
C SER A 244 19.88 -9.65 -18.24
N VAL A 245 20.21 -8.37 -18.01
CA VAL A 245 21.26 -7.64 -18.75
C VAL A 245 22.65 -8.10 -18.32
N GLY A 246 22.94 -8.10 -17.01
CA GLY A 246 24.26 -8.44 -16.47
C GLY A 246 24.69 -9.89 -16.75
N LEU A 247 23.72 -10.81 -16.73
CA LEU A 247 23.96 -12.21 -17.03
C LEU A 247 23.62 -12.60 -18.46
N CYS A 248 23.18 -11.70 -19.33
CA CYS A 248 22.74 -11.97 -20.70
C CYS A 248 21.82 -13.21 -20.78
N THR A 249 20.77 -13.23 -19.92
CA THR A 249 19.81 -14.34 -19.81
C THR A 249 18.39 -13.82 -20.07
N PRO A 250 17.44 -14.66 -20.52
CA PRO A 250 16.04 -14.25 -20.65
C PRO A 250 15.45 -13.75 -19.33
N VAL A 251 14.57 -12.73 -19.39
CA VAL A 251 13.97 -12.11 -18.20
C VAL A 251 13.28 -13.13 -17.28
N ALA A 252 12.58 -14.12 -17.87
CA ALA A 252 11.93 -15.16 -17.08
C ALA A 252 12.92 -16.03 -16.30
N GLU A 253 14.09 -16.32 -16.87
CA GLU A 253 15.16 -17.07 -16.21
C GLU A 253 15.88 -16.19 -15.18
N ALA A 254 16.09 -14.89 -15.47
CA ALA A 254 16.62 -13.93 -14.50
C ALA A 254 15.74 -13.85 -13.25
N GLU A 255 14.40 -13.87 -13.40
CA GLU A 255 13.48 -13.89 -12.26
C GLU A 255 13.62 -15.15 -11.41
N LYS A 256 13.77 -16.32 -12.05
CA LYS A 256 14.02 -17.58 -11.34
C LYS A 256 15.36 -17.53 -10.59
N ILE A 257 16.42 -17.05 -11.26
CA ILE A 257 17.75 -16.92 -10.66
C ILE A 257 17.69 -15.97 -9.46
N LYS A 258 17.03 -14.82 -9.59
CA LYS A 258 16.83 -13.88 -8.48
C LYS A 258 16.18 -14.54 -7.27
N ARG A 259 15.10 -15.31 -7.50
CA ARG A 259 14.33 -15.96 -6.41
C ARG A 259 15.07 -17.10 -5.74
N LEU A 260 15.84 -17.89 -6.51
CA LEU A 260 16.49 -19.09 -6.00
C LEU A 260 17.89 -18.83 -5.45
N TYR A 261 18.63 -17.90 -6.05
CA TYR A 261 20.06 -17.71 -5.82
C TYR A 261 20.42 -16.26 -5.47
N GLY A 262 19.45 -15.33 -5.54
CA GLY A 262 19.70 -13.92 -5.26
C GLY A 262 20.05 -13.64 -3.82
N ASN A 263 20.94 -12.69 -3.61
CA ASN A 263 21.25 -12.09 -2.31
C ASN A 263 21.62 -10.62 -2.53
N ALA A 264 21.10 -9.74 -1.69
CA ALA A 264 21.38 -8.29 -1.76
C ALA A 264 22.77 -7.92 -1.20
N ILE A 265 23.50 -8.86 -0.62
CA ILE A 265 24.84 -8.67 -0.05
C ILE A 265 25.77 -9.79 -0.52
N VAL A 266 26.79 -9.42 -1.28
CA VAL A 266 27.76 -10.36 -1.85
C VAL A 266 28.54 -11.14 -0.79
N THR A 267 28.90 -10.48 0.30
CA THR A 267 29.70 -11.11 1.37
C THR A 267 28.97 -12.19 2.15
N LEU A 268 27.64 -12.23 2.08
CA LEU A 268 26.83 -13.31 2.68
C LEU A 268 26.72 -14.54 1.79
N ILE A 269 27.20 -14.48 0.55
CA ILE A 269 27.16 -15.61 -0.39
C ILE A 269 28.41 -16.49 -0.18
N PRO A 270 28.24 -17.78 0.12
CA PRO A 270 29.37 -18.71 0.25
C PRO A 270 30.23 -18.78 -1.01
N GLU A 271 31.53 -18.99 -0.84
CA GLU A 271 32.44 -19.24 -1.95
C GLU A 271 32.22 -20.63 -2.54
N GLY A 272 32.41 -20.78 -3.86
CA GLY A 272 32.33 -22.05 -4.53
C GLY A 272 30.92 -22.47 -4.96
N ASN A 273 29.86 -21.72 -4.60
CA ASN A 273 28.53 -21.99 -5.15
C ASN A 273 28.44 -21.56 -6.62
N GLU A 274 27.96 -22.47 -7.44
CA GLU A 274 27.73 -22.23 -8.88
C GLU A 274 26.25 -22.24 -9.22
N VAL A 275 25.88 -21.41 -10.20
CA VAL A 275 24.51 -21.28 -10.72
C VAL A 275 24.54 -21.49 -12.22
N GLU A 276 23.68 -22.37 -12.72
CA GLU A 276 23.47 -22.55 -14.14
C GLU A 276 22.60 -21.41 -14.69
N VAL A 277 23.13 -20.68 -15.68
CA VAL A 277 22.47 -19.56 -16.32
C VAL A 277 22.17 -19.89 -17.77
N PRO A 278 20.88 -20.03 -18.14
CA PRO A 278 20.47 -20.17 -19.53
C PRO A 278 20.88 -18.94 -20.34
N SER A 279 21.40 -19.14 -21.53
CA SER A 279 21.81 -18.07 -22.43
C SER A 279 20.67 -17.65 -23.36
N VAL A 280 20.75 -16.43 -23.87
CA VAL A 280 19.80 -15.91 -24.90
C VAL A 280 20.07 -16.58 -26.24
N GLY A 281 19.02 -17.01 -26.95
CA GLY A 281 19.08 -17.70 -28.25
C GLY A 281 19.54 -19.14 -28.08
N ASP A 282 20.15 -19.70 -29.13
CA ASP A 282 20.55 -21.11 -29.21
C ASP A 282 21.91 -21.40 -28.52
N ARG A 283 22.35 -20.53 -27.63
CA ARG A 283 23.60 -20.72 -26.89
C ARG A 283 23.40 -21.68 -25.71
N PRO A 284 24.38 -22.56 -25.40
CA PRO A 284 24.28 -23.43 -24.23
C PRO A 284 24.23 -22.61 -22.92
N SER A 285 23.62 -23.20 -21.90
CA SER A 285 23.71 -22.67 -20.52
C SER A 285 25.17 -22.65 -20.07
N ARG A 286 25.47 -21.77 -19.14
CA ARG A 286 26.80 -21.63 -18.55
C ARG A 286 26.74 -21.65 -17.03
N LEU A 287 27.77 -22.14 -16.38
CA LEU A 287 27.97 -22.07 -14.96
C LEU A 287 28.66 -20.74 -14.62
N ILE A 288 28.14 -20.03 -13.61
CA ILE A 288 28.73 -18.83 -13.03
C ILE A 288 28.77 -18.96 -11.52
N SER A 289 29.65 -18.21 -10.86
CA SER A 289 29.62 -18.10 -9.41
C SER A 289 28.33 -17.44 -8.94
N GLN A 290 27.70 -17.96 -7.87
CA GLN A 290 26.53 -17.32 -7.24
C GLN A 290 26.87 -15.89 -6.79
N ARG A 291 28.12 -15.60 -6.42
CA ARG A 291 28.56 -14.24 -6.07
C ARG A 291 28.35 -13.22 -7.19
N MET A 292 28.50 -13.65 -8.45
CA MET A 292 28.22 -12.78 -9.61
C MET A 292 26.74 -12.34 -9.67
N VAL A 293 25.81 -13.18 -9.21
CA VAL A 293 24.41 -12.81 -9.05
C VAL A 293 24.27 -11.70 -8.00
N GLY A 294 24.93 -11.85 -6.85
CA GLY A 294 24.95 -10.84 -5.79
C GLY A 294 25.59 -9.53 -6.23
N GLU A 295 26.71 -9.59 -6.98
CA GLU A 295 27.39 -8.40 -7.52
C GLU A 295 26.50 -7.54 -8.44
N VAL A 296 25.52 -8.16 -9.10
CA VAL A 296 24.52 -7.45 -9.91
C VAL A 296 23.40 -6.88 -9.02
N LEU A 297 22.98 -7.60 -7.97
CA LEU A 297 21.82 -7.22 -7.15
C LEU A 297 22.15 -6.19 -6.07
N GLU A 298 23.33 -6.27 -5.44
CA GLU A 298 23.71 -5.40 -4.32
C GLU A 298 23.69 -3.90 -4.68
N PRO A 299 24.24 -3.44 -5.82
CA PRO A 299 24.17 -2.02 -6.20
C PRO A 299 22.73 -1.52 -6.35
N ARG A 300 21.83 -2.34 -6.90
CA ARG A 300 20.41 -1.98 -7.05
C ARG A 300 19.71 -1.91 -5.68
N ALA A 301 20.02 -2.81 -4.78
CA ALA A 301 19.47 -2.77 -3.43
C ALA A 301 19.94 -1.51 -2.67
N ARG A 302 21.21 -1.16 -2.81
CA ARG A 302 21.79 0.06 -2.23
C ARG A 302 21.11 1.31 -2.78
N GLU A 303 20.98 1.43 -4.10
CA GLU A 303 20.30 2.54 -4.76
C GLU A 303 18.86 2.71 -4.26
N LEU A 304 18.11 1.61 -4.13
CA LEU A 304 16.75 1.64 -3.61
C LEU A 304 16.67 2.33 -2.23
N PHE A 305 17.54 1.93 -1.30
CA PHE A 305 17.53 2.50 0.05
C PHE A 305 18.14 3.89 0.14
N GLU A 306 19.07 4.24 -0.73
CA GLU A 306 19.55 5.62 -0.90
C GLU A 306 18.42 6.53 -1.38
N MET A 307 17.64 6.10 -2.38
CA MET A 307 16.46 6.84 -2.83
C MET A 307 15.38 6.94 -1.75
N LEU A 308 15.19 5.90 -0.93
CA LEU A 308 14.28 5.94 0.21
C LEU A 308 14.72 6.99 1.22
N ARG A 309 15.99 6.97 1.62
CA ARG A 309 16.58 7.96 2.52
C ARG A 309 16.42 9.38 2.00
N ASP A 310 16.74 9.57 0.74
CA ASP A 310 16.72 10.89 0.11
C ASP A 310 15.28 11.41 -0.05
N ASN A 311 14.31 10.55 -0.39
CA ASN A 311 12.89 10.89 -0.41
C ASN A 311 12.42 11.36 0.98
N LEU A 312 12.72 10.60 2.03
CA LEU A 312 12.35 10.96 3.41
C LEU A 312 13.03 12.25 3.88
N ARG A 313 14.31 12.47 3.52
CA ARG A 313 15.03 13.72 3.84
C ARG A 313 14.45 14.93 3.14
N HIS A 314 14.17 14.83 1.84
CA HIS A 314 13.56 15.92 1.08
C HIS A 314 12.17 16.29 1.60
N ALA A 315 11.42 15.30 2.09
CA ALA A 315 10.13 15.53 2.74
C ALA A 315 10.23 16.03 4.19
N GLY A 316 11.42 16.10 4.78
CA GLY A 316 11.62 16.43 6.20
C GLY A 316 11.18 15.33 7.16
N MET A 317 10.95 14.11 6.66
CA MET A 317 10.36 12.99 7.43
C MET A 317 11.41 12.03 8.01
N PHE A 318 12.67 12.10 7.56
CA PHE A 318 13.69 11.14 7.97
C PHE A 318 13.96 11.15 9.48
N GLU A 319 14.02 12.31 10.10
CA GLU A 319 14.26 12.45 11.54
C GLU A 319 12.98 12.17 12.37
N ILE A 320 11.81 12.29 11.77
CA ILE A 320 10.52 12.00 12.40
C ILE A 320 10.31 10.49 12.60
N CYS A 321 10.91 9.66 11.77
CA CYS A 321 10.80 8.20 11.86
C CYS A 321 11.59 7.65 13.07
N VAL A 322 11.24 8.07 14.28
CA VAL A 322 11.87 7.62 15.54
C VAL A 322 11.53 6.15 15.81
N GLY A 323 10.30 5.72 15.50
CA GLY A 323 9.86 4.33 15.56
C GLY A 323 10.51 3.43 14.50
N GLY A 324 11.34 4.01 13.61
CA GLY A 324 12.11 3.28 12.60
C GLY A 324 11.44 3.17 11.25
N ILE A 325 11.94 2.22 10.45
CA ILE A 325 11.46 1.92 9.11
C ILE A 325 11.01 0.46 9.05
N VAL A 326 9.81 0.24 8.57
CA VAL A 326 9.20 -1.08 8.42
C VAL A 326 9.18 -1.44 6.94
N LEU A 327 9.73 -2.60 6.59
CA LEU A 327 9.77 -3.10 5.23
C LEU A 327 8.76 -4.24 5.07
N THR A 328 8.03 -4.23 3.97
CA THR A 328 7.09 -5.30 3.58
C THR A 328 7.02 -5.44 2.06
N GLY A 329 6.15 -6.29 1.55
CA GLY A 329 6.03 -6.56 0.12
C GLY A 329 6.94 -7.69 -0.37
N GLY A 330 6.69 -8.14 -1.60
CA GLY A 330 7.38 -9.29 -2.18
C GLY A 330 8.89 -9.09 -2.37
N GLY A 331 9.35 -7.84 -2.55
CA GLY A 331 10.76 -7.50 -2.66
C GLY A 331 11.56 -7.76 -1.37
N CYS A 332 10.90 -7.77 -0.23
CA CYS A 332 11.53 -8.08 1.07
C CYS A 332 11.98 -9.54 1.22
N ARG A 333 11.56 -10.43 0.31
CA ARG A 333 11.98 -11.83 0.31
C ARG A 333 13.40 -12.04 -0.24
N LEU A 334 14.01 -11.00 -0.82
CA LEU A 334 15.40 -11.11 -1.27
C LEU A 334 16.31 -11.20 -0.04
N PRO A 335 17.08 -12.30 0.12
CA PRO A 335 18.03 -12.41 1.21
C PRO A 335 19.01 -11.23 1.24
N GLY A 336 19.38 -10.77 2.43
CA GLY A 336 20.28 -9.63 2.62
C GLY A 336 19.63 -8.25 2.45
N ILE A 337 18.31 -8.18 2.14
CA ILE A 337 17.63 -6.90 1.89
C ILE A 337 17.53 -6.03 3.16
N LEU A 338 17.33 -6.67 4.32
CA LEU A 338 17.26 -5.95 5.60
C LEU A 338 18.62 -5.39 5.99
N GLU A 339 19.67 -6.19 5.88
CA GLU A 339 21.02 -5.83 6.25
C GLU A 339 21.57 -4.70 5.36
N ILE A 340 21.27 -4.72 4.04
CA ILE A 340 21.67 -3.61 3.17
C ILE A 340 20.89 -2.34 3.52
N ALA A 341 19.60 -2.46 3.87
CA ALA A 341 18.77 -1.35 4.32
C ALA A 341 19.35 -0.72 5.59
N GLU A 342 19.73 -1.51 6.58
CA GLU A 342 20.37 -1.05 7.83
C GLU A 342 21.67 -0.31 7.55
N SER A 343 22.50 -0.84 6.63
CA SER A 343 23.79 -0.25 6.26
C SER A 343 23.66 1.12 5.58
N VAL A 344 22.53 1.40 4.91
CA VAL A 344 22.31 2.65 4.18
C VAL A 344 21.50 3.66 5.00
N LEU A 345 20.49 3.19 5.72
CA LEU A 345 19.53 4.06 6.40
C LEU A 345 19.98 4.46 7.82
N HIS A 346 20.80 3.62 8.49
CA HIS A 346 21.25 3.84 9.86
C HIS A 346 20.11 4.18 10.83
N ARG A 347 18.98 3.49 10.69
CA ARG A 347 17.78 3.60 11.53
C ARG A 347 17.35 2.21 11.98
N PRO A 348 16.59 2.08 13.07
CA PRO A 348 15.96 0.81 13.42
C PRO A 348 15.08 0.33 12.25
N LEU A 349 15.25 -0.94 11.85
CA LEU A 349 14.46 -1.56 10.78
C LEU A 349 13.87 -2.88 11.25
N ARG A 350 12.74 -3.24 10.66
CA ARG A 350 12.17 -4.57 10.75
C ARG A 350 11.45 -4.96 9.47
N LEU A 351 11.40 -6.25 9.19
CA LEU A 351 10.47 -6.80 8.24
C LEU A 351 9.09 -6.95 8.89
N ALA A 352 8.03 -6.75 8.12
CA ALA A 352 6.66 -6.93 8.59
C ALA A 352 5.93 -7.97 7.76
N TRP A 353 5.25 -8.83 8.49
CA TRP A 353 4.26 -9.78 7.98
C TRP A 353 2.87 -9.25 8.30
N PRO A 354 1.89 -9.49 7.41
CA PRO A 354 0.53 -9.03 7.67
C PRO A 354 -0.09 -9.76 8.86
N ALA A 355 -0.92 -9.06 9.61
CA ALA A 355 -1.76 -9.66 10.65
C ALA A 355 -2.69 -10.71 10.01
N PRO A 356 -2.81 -11.92 10.60
CA PRO A 356 -3.59 -12.99 10.01
C PRO A 356 -5.10 -12.81 10.25
N LEU A 357 -5.91 -13.23 9.28
CA LEU A 357 -7.33 -13.46 9.46
C LEU A 357 -7.58 -14.82 10.16
N ALA A 358 -8.68 -14.94 10.90
CA ALA A 358 -9.07 -16.23 11.47
C ALA A 358 -9.21 -17.30 10.36
N LYS A 359 -8.62 -18.48 10.54
CA LYS A 359 -8.62 -19.62 9.60
C LYS A 359 -7.91 -19.35 8.25
N MET A 360 -7.04 -18.36 8.18
CA MET A 360 -6.25 -18.07 6.99
C MET A 360 -5.15 -19.12 6.77
N PRO A 361 -4.91 -19.56 5.54
CA PRO A 361 -3.77 -20.44 5.24
C PRO A 361 -2.45 -19.69 5.44
N SER A 362 -1.43 -20.40 5.93
CA SER A 362 -0.09 -19.83 6.20
C SER A 362 0.59 -19.23 4.97
N THR A 363 0.23 -19.68 3.78
CA THR A 363 0.75 -19.15 2.51
C THR A 363 0.38 -17.68 2.27
N LEU A 364 -0.68 -17.18 2.89
CA LEU A 364 -1.08 -15.77 2.83
C LEU A 364 -0.44 -14.91 3.93
N ALA A 365 0.26 -15.51 4.89
CA ALA A 365 0.95 -14.78 5.95
C ALA A 365 2.29 -14.16 5.50
N GLU A 366 2.56 -14.16 4.18
CA GLU A 366 3.78 -13.63 3.60
C GLU A 366 3.68 -12.11 3.34
N PRO A 367 4.79 -11.35 3.38
CA PRO A 367 4.80 -9.91 3.20
C PRO A 367 4.14 -9.43 1.90
N GLU A 368 4.21 -10.24 0.85
CA GLU A 368 3.62 -9.95 -0.46
C GLU A 368 2.09 -9.91 -0.49
N PHE A 369 1.42 -10.28 0.60
CA PHE A 369 -0.04 -10.21 0.76
C PHE A 369 -0.48 -9.13 1.74
N ALA A 370 0.46 -8.33 2.26
CA ALA A 370 0.17 -7.29 3.24
C ALA A 370 -0.87 -6.29 2.73
N THR A 371 -0.79 -5.89 1.47
CA THR A 371 -1.72 -4.96 0.83
C THR A 371 -3.14 -5.50 0.79
N VAL A 372 -3.36 -6.68 0.22
CA VAL A 372 -4.72 -7.24 0.06
C VAL A 372 -5.36 -7.58 1.40
N LEU A 373 -4.59 -8.05 2.39
CA LEU A 373 -5.05 -8.26 3.75
C LEU A 373 -5.42 -6.93 4.44
N GLY A 374 -4.56 -5.93 4.27
CA GLY A 374 -4.81 -4.59 4.78
C GLY A 374 -6.06 -3.94 4.18
N MET A 375 -6.35 -4.18 2.91
CA MET A 375 -7.59 -3.72 2.26
C MET A 375 -8.84 -4.32 2.92
N VAL A 376 -8.79 -5.58 3.34
CA VAL A 376 -9.88 -6.22 4.08
C VAL A 376 -10.04 -5.59 5.47
N PHE A 377 -8.95 -5.31 6.20
CA PHE A 377 -9.02 -4.58 7.47
C PHE A 377 -9.57 -3.17 7.29
N TYR A 378 -9.10 -2.44 6.29
CA TYR A 378 -9.60 -1.12 5.94
C TYR A 378 -11.12 -1.13 5.64
N GLY A 379 -11.55 -2.06 4.79
CA GLY A 379 -12.96 -2.20 4.42
C GLY A 379 -13.87 -2.55 5.59
N HIS A 380 -13.40 -3.39 6.51
CA HIS A 380 -14.12 -3.70 7.74
C HIS A 380 -14.31 -2.46 8.62
N ARG A 381 -13.23 -1.69 8.87
CA ARG A 381 -13.34 -0.44 9.63
C ARG A 381 -14.26 0.58 8.96
N ALA A 382 -14.17 0.70 7.64
CA ALA A 382 -15.03 1.60 6.88
C ALA A 382 -16.52 1.22 7.00
N ARG A 383 -16.84 -0.08 7.02
CA ARG A 383 -18.23 -0.57 7.24
C ARG A 383 -18.71 -0.28 8.65
N ILE A 384 -17.89 -0.54 9.69
CA ILE A 384 -18.24 -0.20 11.08
C ILE A 384 -18.53 1.30 11.19
N ALA A 385 -17.68 2.15 10.65
CA ALA A 385 -17.86 3.59 10.69
C ALA A 385 -19.12 4.06 9.95
N ARG A 386 -19.52 3.41 8.86
CA ARG A 386 -20.79 3.68 8.15
C ARG A 386 -22.01 3.20 8.93
N GLY A 387 -21.93 2.06 9.62
CA GLY A 387 -23.01 1.50 10.43
C GLY A 387 -23.33 2.31 11.68
N ILE A 388 -22.36 3.02 12.24
CA ILE A 388 -22.53 3.91 13.39
C ILE A 388 -23.21 5.24 13.01
N GLN A 389 -23.23 5.60 11.71
CA GLN A 389 -23.80 6.87 11.23
C GLN A 389 -24.65 6.64 9.98
N ASN A 390 -25.96 6.83 10.11
CA ASN A 390 -26.93 6.86 9.00
C ASN A 390 -26.82 8.10 8.10
N ASP A 391 -25.76 8.93 8.20
CA ASP A 391 -25.59 10.16 7.44
C ASP A 391 -24.23 10.24 6.72
N GLY A 392 -24.30 10.16 5.43
CA GLY A 392 -23.38 10.27 4.29
C GLY A 392 -21.90 10.58 4.54
N TRP A 393 -21.44 11.78 4.65
CA TRP A 393 -20.03 12.20 4.57
C TRP A 393 -19.23 12.02 5.87
N GLY A 394 -19.87 12.10 7.02
CA GLY A 394 -19.25 11.92 8.34
C GLY A 394 -18.70 10.51 8.60
N SER A 395 -19.17 9.49 7.87
CA SER A 395 -18.68 8.12 7.99
C SER A 395 -17.29 7.91 7.39
N LYS A 396 -16.96 8.58 6.29
CA LYS A 396 -15.61 8.53 5.69
C LYS A 396 -14.57 9.20 6.59
N LEU A 397 -14.91 10.33 7.21
CA LEU A 397 -14.05 11.01 8.18
C LEU A 397 -13.83 10.16 9.44
N LYS A 398 -14.88 9.57 10.03
CA LYS A 398 -14.74 8.73 11.23
C LYS A 398 -13.99 7.43 10.99
N ALA A 399 -14.13 6.81 9.80
CA ALA A 399 -13.32 5.64 9.42
C ALA A 399 -11.81 5.96 9.40
N MET A 400 -11.46 7.21 9.10
CA MET A 400 -10.07 7.69 9.09
C MET A 400 -9.52 7.96 10.50
N PHE A 401 -10.40 8.30 11.46
CA PHE A 401 -10.02 8.59 12.86
C PHE A 401 -10.09 7.38 13.79
N VAL A 402 -10.85 6.33 13.49
CA VAL A 402 -11.02 5.13 14.34
C VAL A 402 -9.72 4.32 14.52
N GLY A 403 -8.66 4.62 13.78
CA GLY A 403 -7.34 4.03 13.98
C GLY A 403 -6.48 4.67 15.09
N ARG A 404 -6.96 5.71 15.80
CA ARG A 404 -6.18 6.45 16.81
C ARG A 404 -6.42 6.03 18.27
N GLY A 405 -7.27 5.04 18.52
CA GLY A 405 -7.57 4.64 19.90
C GLY A 405 -8.20 3.25 19.99
N ALA A 406 -7.43 2.21 19.76
CA ALA A 406 -7.71 0.84 20.22
C ALA A 406 -6.38 0.09 20.40
#